data_c42b7cf835c143ef8e53f0beb086e729
#
_entry.id   c42b7cf835c143ef8e53f0beb086e729
#
_cell.length_a   1.000
_cell.length_b   1.000
_cell.length_c   1.000
_cell.angle_alpha   90.00
_cell.angle_beta   90.00
_cell.angle_gamma   90.00
#
_symmetry.space_group_name_H-M   'P 1'
#
loop_
_entity.id
_entity.type
_entity.pdbx_description
1 polymer ?
#
loop_
_entity_poly.entity_id
_entity_poly.type
_entity_poly.pdbx_seq_one_letter_code
_entity_poly.pdbx_strand_id
1 'polypeptide(L)'
;MCIRDRAKEDLTGLSKKYGINIAFFDGRGGPPARGGGNTHEFYASMGKKIQADDIQLTIQGQTISSNFGTNDSCQYNLEQLLSSGIHNQVFNSERNVLSDEDRQTMDQLASESHETYQQFKAHPEFLPYLEEMTTLKYYAKANIGSRPSKRGSSKKLDFSDLRAIPFVGSWSQSKQNVPGFYGVGTALKSFDQNGQFDKVIQLYQQSSFFRTLIANSMMSLTKSFFGLTAYMQNDKRFGDFWNLIHQEYSLTKEMILKLTGFEELMENEPAGKASIKIREEIVQPLLTIQQYALMTILNSKDLESMDESTKELYEKMVTRSLFGNINASRNSA
;
A
#
# COMPACT_ATOMS: atom_id res chain seq x y z
N MET A 1 7.70 9.81 -13.32
CA MET A 1 6.33 10.28 -12.95
C MET A 1 5.36 9.11 -13.03
N CYS A 2 4.41 8.99 -12.10
CA CYS A 2 3.41 7.92 -12.14
C CYS A 2 2.64 7.97 -13.49
N ILE A 3 2.39 6.82 -14.12
CA ILE A 3 1.64 6.74 -15.41
C ILE A 3 0.33 7.53 -15.33
N ARG A 4 -0.37 7.44 -14.18
CA ARG A 4 -1.61 8.16 -13.93
C ARG A 4 -1.44 9.68 -13.99
N ASP A 5 -0.39 10.22 -13.39
CA ASP A 5 -0.21 11.68 -13.30
C ASP A 5 0.24 12.25 -14.65
N ARG A 6 1.04 11.50 -15.42
CA ARG A 6 1.34 11.83 -16.81
C ARG A 6 0.06 11.85 -17.67
N ALA A 7 -0.78 10.84 -17.53
CA ALA A 7 -2.06 10.80 -18.25
C ALA A 7 -2.96 11.98 -17.87
N LYS A 8 -2.98 12.41 -16.60
CA LYS A 8 -3.72 13.61 -16.19
C LYS A 8 -3.14 14.89 -16.79
N GLU A 9 -1.80 15.04 -16.85
CA GLU A 9 -1.16 16.18 -17.52
C GLU A 9 -1.52 16.22 -19.01
N ASP A 10 -1.41 15.08 -19.71
CA ASP A 10 -1.71 14.99 -21.14
C ASP A 10 -3.18 15.29 -21.44
N LEU A 11 -4.09 14.71 -20.65
CA LEU A 11 -5.54 14.96 -20.77
C LEU A 11 -5.88 16.42 -20.46
N THR A 12 -5.26 17.03 -19.45
CA THR A 12 -5.42 18.47 -19.16
C THR A 12 -4.95 19.34 -20.33
N GLY A 13 -3.82 18.99 -20.95
CA GLY A 13 -3.32 19.68 -22.13
C GLY A 13 -4.29 19.59 -23.31
N LEU A 14 -4.83 18.42 -23.56
CA LEU A 14 -5.83 18.19 -24.60
C LEU A 14 -7.14 18.93 -24.30
N SER A 15 -7.65 18.89 -23.07
CA SER A 15 -8.87 19.58 -22.68
C SER A 15 -8.79 21.08 -22.93
N LYS A 16 -7.67 21.70 -22.56
CA LYS A 16 -7.41 23.12 -22.84
C LYS A 16 -7.37 23.42 -24.33
N LYS A 17 -6.73 22.54 -25.12
CA LYS A 17 -6.64 22.72 -26.59
C LYS A 17 -8.00 22.72 -27.27
N TYR A 18 -8.95 21.91 -26.75
CA TYR A 18 -10.29 21.77 -27.33
C TYR A 18 -11.37 22.58 -26.59
N GLY A 19 -11.02 23.36 -25.57
CA GLY A 19 -11.97 24.16 -24.79
C GLY A 19 -12.97 23.30 -23.99
N ILE A 20 -12.58 22.09 -23.60
CA ILE A 20 -13.42 21.15 -22.85
C ILE A 20 -12.98 21.16 -21.39
N ASN A 21 -13.93 21.31 -20.47
CA ASN A 21 -13.65 21.15 -19.05
C ASN A 21 -13.52 19.66 -18.70
N ILE A 22 -12.46 19.31 -17.95
CA ILE A 22 -12.22 17.95 -17.48
C ILE A 22 -12.17 17.93 -15.95
N ALA A 23 -12.93 17.02 -15.32
CA ALA A 23 -12.83 16.71 -13.89
C ALA A 23 -12.26 15.30 -13.74
N PHE A 24 -11.23 15.16 -12.90
CA PHE A 24 -10.64 13.85 -12.63
C PHE A 24 -11.32 13.18 -11.44
N PHE A 25 -11.77 11.97 -11.66
CA PHE A 25 -12.35 11.11 -10.62
C PHE A 25 -11.30 10.15 -10.08
N ASP A 26 -10.92 10.31 -8.82
CA ASP A 26 -9.90 9.49 -8.17
C ASP A 26 -10.54 8.38 -7.31
N GLY A 27 -10.44 7.13 -7.79
CA GLY A 27 -10.85 5.94 -7.04
C GLY A 27 -9.80 5.53 -6.02
N ARG A 28 -9.55 6.36 -5.00
CA ARG A 28 -8.54 6.08 -3.97
C ARG A 28 -9.06 5.06 -2.96
N GLY A 29 -8.22 4.08 -2.63
CA GLY A 29 -8.46 3.15 -1.52
C GLY A 29 -8.01 3.74 -0.17
N GLY A 30 -8.32 3.07 0.94
CA GLY A 30 -7.88 3.47 2.27
C GLY A 30 -6.36 3.33 2.50
N PRO A 31 -5.77 2.14 2.27
CA PRO A 31 -4.35 1.93 2.52
C PRO A 31 -3.45 2.57 1.45
N PRO A 32 -2.18 2.93 1.81
CA PRO A 32 -1.20 3.50 0.88
C PRO A 32 -0.99 2.67 -0.38
N ALA A 33 -0.95 1.35 -0.25
CA ALA A 33 -0.80 0.40 -1.37
C ALA A 33 -1.95 0.45 -2.41
N ARG A 34 -3.07 1.10 -2.08
CA ARG A 34 -4.20 1.34 -2.98
C ARG A 34 -4.40 2.82 -3.33
N GLY A 35 -3.36 3.61 -3.20
CA GLY A 35 -3.40 5.04 -3.45
C GLY A 35 -4.06 5.85 -2.34
N GLY A 36 -4.22 5.26 -1.14
CA GLY A 36 -4.64 5.95 0.08
C GLY A 36 -3.50 6.75 0.73
N GLY A 37 -3.47 6.79 2.06
CA GLY A 37 -2.53 7.60 2.82
C GLY A 37 -3.01 9.04 2.99
N ASN A 38 -2.08 9.97 3.12
CA ASN A 38 -2.38 11.39 3.32
C ASN A 38 -3.02 12.01 2.07
N THR A 39 -4.35 12.00 2.01
CA THR A 39 -5.10 12.43 0.83
C THR A 39 -4.90 13.92 0.55
N HIS A 40 -4.87 14.76 1.57
CA HIS A 40 -4.65 16.19 1.42
C HIS A 40 -3.26 16.52 0.86
N GLU A 41 -2.21 15.86 1.35
CA GLU A 41 -0.85 16.04 0.82
C GLU A 41 -0.73 15.60 -0.63
N PHE A 42 -1.39 14.50 -0.97
CA PHE A 42 -1.44 14.05 -2.36
C PHE A 42 -2.01 15.13 -3.28
N TYR A 43 -3.15 15.73 -2.92
CA TYR A 43 -3.75 16.79 -3.75
C TYR A 43 -2.93 18.07 -3.72
N ALA A 44 -2.36 18.45 -2.56
CA ALA A 44 -1.47 19.59 -2.45
C ALA A 44 -0.17 19.44 -3.28
N SER A 45 0.28 18.19 -3.49
CA SER A 45 1.50 17.89 -4.26
C SER A 45 1.29 17.78 -5.78
N MET A 46 0.05 17.86 -6.26
CA MET A 46 -0.23 17.78 -7.71
C MET A 46 0.40 18.96 -8.45
N GLY A 47 1.04 18.67 -9.59
CA GLY A 47 1.69 19.68 -10.39
C GLY A 47 0.69 20.61 -11.10
N LYS A 48 1.09 21.85 -11.38
CA LYS A 48 0.28 22.87 -12.09
C LYS A 48 -0.25 22.47 -13.47
N LYS A 49 0.36 21.46 -14.08
CA LYS A 49 -0.07 20.97 -15.38
C LYS A 49 -1.34 20.12 -15.31
N ILE A 50 -1.76 19.73 -14.11
CA ILE A 50 -2.98 18.94 -13.88
C ILE A 50 -4.09 19.89 -13.46
N GLN A 51 -5.23 19.85 -14.15
CA GLN A 51 -6.41 20.59 -13.75
C GLN A 51 -6.95 20.02 -12.42
N ALA A 52 -7.05 20.89 -11.42
CA ALA A 52 -7.43 20.51 -10.05
C ALA A 52 -8.54 21.43 -9.49
N ASP A 53 -9.29 22.13 -10.36
CA ASP A 53 -10.38 23.01 -9.97
C ASP A 53 -11.58 22.24 -9.39
N ASP A 54 -11.75 20.98 -9.83
CA ASP A 54 -12.77 20.05 -9.36
C ASP A 54 -12.10 18.73 -9.01
N ILE A 55 -12.24 18.31 -7.75
CA ILE A 55 -11.71 17.06 -7.23
C ILE A 55 -12.86 16.14 -6.89
N GLN A 56 -12.94 15.00 -7.59
CA GLN A 56 -13.92 13.96 -7.30
C GLN A 56 -13.20 12.72 -6.78
N LEU A 57 -13.55 12.28 -5.60
CA LEU A 57 -12.96 11.09 -5.00
C LEU A 57 -14.02 10.16 -4.41
N THR A 58 -13.76 8.85 -4.47
CA THR A 58 -14.60 7.86 -3.82
C THR A 58 -14.24 7.75 -2.34
N ILE A 59 -15.26 7.89 -1.49
CA ILE A 59 -15.17 7.55 -0.08
C ILE A 59 -16.07 6.36 0.16
N GLN A 60 -15.49 5.26 0.67
CA GLN A 60 -16.24 4.02 0.81
C GLN A 60 -15.79 3.22 2.05
N GLY A 61 -16.62 2.29 2.46
CA GLY A 61 -16.35 1.39 3.57
C GLY A 61 -16.15 2.14 4.89
N GLN A 62 -15.23 1.68 5.69
CA GLN A 62 -14.96 2.26 7.00
C GLN A 62 -14.32 3.65 6.95
N THR A 63 -13.78 4.07 5.82
CA THR A 63 -13.28 5.43 5.65
C THR A 63 -14.38 6.46 5.86
N ILE A 64 -15.64 6.15 5.50
CA ILE A 64 -16.79 7.00 5.76
C ILE A 64 -16.92 7.26 7.27
N SER A 65 -17.00 6.20 8.07
CA SER A 65 -17.13 6.34 9.52
C SER A 65 -15.90 6.93 10.19
N SER A 66 -14.69 6.62 9.69
CA SER A 66 -13.44 7.10 10.28
C SER A 66 -13.20 8.58 10.06
N ASN A 67 -13.46 9.07 8.83
CA ASN A 67 -13.13 10.44 8.45
C ASN A 67 -14.33 11.38 8.50
N PHE A 68 -15.55 10.84 8.43
CA PHE A 68 -16.78 11.64 8.32
C PHE A 68 -17.87 11.22 9.33
N GLY A 69 -17.56 10.33 10.27
CA GLY A 69 -18.53 9.76 11.21
C GLY A 69 -18.86 10.66 12.41
N THR A 70 -18.05 11.67 12.70
CA THR A 70 -18.29 12.71 13.70
C THR A 70 -18.14 14.09 13.08
N ASN A 71 -18.77 15.11 13.68
CA ASN A 71 -18.68 16.48 13.18
C ASN A 71 -17.22 16.96 13.11
N ASP A 72 -16.45 16.75 14.17
CA ASP A 72 -15.05 17.20 14.24
C ASP A 72 -14.17 16.52 13.19
N SER A 73 -14.30 15.19 13.02
CA SER A 73 -13.51 14.49 12.01
C SER A 73 -13.96 14.82 10.58
N CYS A 74 -15.25 15.03 10.37
CA CYS A 74 -15.81 15.45 9.09
C CYS A 74 -15.28 16.84 8.71
N GLN A 75 -15.42 17.81 9.61
CA GLN A 75 -14.94 19.18 9.42
C GLN A 75 -13.44 19.17 9.12
N TYR A 76 -12.64 18.52 9.96
CA TYR A 76 -11.19 18.44 9.76
C TYR A 76 -10.81 17.89 8.38
N ASN A 77 -11.41 16.77 7.97
CA ASN A 77 -11.08 16.18 6.67
C ASN A 77 -11.54 17.03 5.48
N LEU A 78 -12.69 17.69 5.58
CA LEU A 78 -13.17 18.62 4.55
C LEU A 78 -12.28 19.87 4.46
N GLU A 79 -11.89 20.45 5.58
CA GLU A 79 -10.97 21.59 5.64
C GLU A 79 -9.60 21.26 5.04
N GLN A 80 -9.06 20.06 5.34
CA GLN A 80 -7.80 19.60 4.75
C GLN A 80 -7.90 19.44 3.23
N LEU A 81 -8.98 18.89 2.71
CA LEU A 81 -9.20 18.76 1.26
C LEU A 81 -9.36 20.10 0.57
N LEU A 82 -10.17 21.01 1.15
CA LEU A 82 -10.38 22.36 0.63
C LEU A 82 -9.07 23.16 0.65
N SER A 83 -8.34 23.11 1.76
CA SER A 83 -7.04 23.75 1.91
C SER A 83 -6.05 23.26 0.87
N SER A 84 -6.03 21.95 0.57
CA SER A 84 -5.16 21.38 -0.47
C SER A 84 -5.47 21.92 -1.86
N GLY A 85 -6.75 22.07 -2.20
CA GLY A 85 -7.18 22.66 -3.47
C GLY A 85 -6.78 24.12 -3.59
N ILE A 86 -7.05 24.91 -2.56
CA ILE A 86 -6.68 26.33 -2.50
C ILE A 86 -5.15 26.49 -2.57
N HIS A 87 -4.42 25.71 -1.78
CA HIS A 87 -2.96 25.74 -1.78
C HIS A 87 -2.39 25.47 -3.18
N ASN A 88 -2.93 24.46 -3.86
CA ASN A 88 -2.49 24.09 -5.20
C ASN A 88 -2.78 25.19 -6.24
N GLN A 89 -3.94 25.83 -6.17
CA GLN A 89 -4.32 26.89 -7.11
C GLN A 89 -3.62 28.22 -6.85
N VAL A 90 -3.52 28.62 -5.58
CA VAL A 90 -3.09 29.98 -5.21
C VAL A 90 -1.59 30.06 -4.93
N PHE A 91 -1.04 29.08 -4.20
CA PHE A 91 0.32 29.16 -3.67
C PHE A 91 1.34 28.26 -4.38
N ASN A 92 0.90 27.37 -5.26
CA ASN A 92 1.77 26.41 -5.93
C ASN A 92 2.49 27.03 -7.15
N SER A 93 2.91 28.31 -7.02
CA SER A 93 3.37 29.06 -8.17
C SER A 93 4.75 28.65 -8.70
N GLU A 94 5.67 28.12 -7.90
CA GLU A 94 7.04 27.85 -8.36
C GLU A 94 7.71 26.60 -7.77
N ARG A 95 7.23 26.08 -6.63
CA ARG A 95 7.93 25.06 -5.85
C ARG A 95 7.81 23.63 -6.35
N ASN A 96 6.90 23.31 -7.26
CA ASN A 96 6.64 21.95 -7.75
C ASN A 96 6.86 21.79 -9.26
N VAL A 97 7.60 22.67 -9.88
CA VAL A 97 7.99 22.51 -11.31
C VAL A 97 9.23 21.62 -11.34
N LEU A 98 9.02 20.34 -11.63
CA LEU A 98 10.12 19.41 -11.86
C LEU A 98 10.87 19.79 -13.14
N SER A 99 12.19 19.86 -13.04
CA SER A 99 13.06 19.96 -14.22
C SER A 99 12.94 18.70 -15.09
N ASP A 100 13.41 18.74 -16.30
CA ASP A 100 13.44 17.55 -17.15
C ASP A 100 14.36 16.46 -16.57
N GLU A 101 15.44 16.86 -15.89
CA GLU A 101 16.32 15.93 -15.18
C GLU A 101 15.62 15.25 -14.00
N ASP A 102 14.86 16.00 -13.19
CA ASP A 102 14.06 15.44 -12.09
C ASP A 102 13.00 14.47 -12.60
N ARG A 103 12.36 14.80 -13.73
CA ARG A 103 11.38 13.91 -14.38
C ARG A 103 12.03 12.62 -14.87
N GLN A 104 13.19 12.70 -15.48
CA GLN A 104 13.96 11.53 -15.93
C GLN A 104 14.38 10.66 -14.74
N THR A 105 14.89 11.27 -13.68
CA THR A 105 15.26 10.57 -12.45
C THR A 105 14.06 9.84 -11.84
N MET A 106 12.91 10.50 -11.75
CA MET A 106 11.68 9.90 -11.24
C MET A 106 11.17 8.77 -12.14
N ASP A 107 11.23 8.94 -13.47
CA ASP A 107 10.79 7.91 -14.42
C ASP A 107 11.70 6.68 -14.37
N GLN A 108 13.01 6.86 -14.21
CA GLN A 108 13.96 5.76 -14.04
C GLN A 108 13.70 5.01 -12.74
N LEU A 109 13.58 5.71 -11.60
CA LEU A 109 13.23 5.10 -10.31
C LEU A 109 11.91 4.31 -10.40
N ALA A 110 10.89 4.89 -11.03
CA ALA A 110 9.60 4.24 -11.20
C ALA A 110 9.70 3.00 -12.10
N SER A 111 10.50 3.04 -13.17
CA SER A 111 10.72 1.92 -14.10
C SER A 111 11.43 0.77 -13.39
N GLU A 112 12.53 1.04 -12.68
CA GLU A 112 13.29 0.02 -11.95
C GLU A 112 12.46 -0.62 -10.83
N SER A 113 11.74 0.21 -10.06
CA SER A 113 10.84 -0.28 -9.02
C SER A 113 9.71 -1.14 -9.59
N HIS A 114 9.10 -0.72 -10.70
CA HIS A 114 8.05 -1.47 -11.39
C HIS A 114 8.57 -2.80 -11.93
N GLU A 115 9.73 -2.80 -12.58
CA GLU A 115 10.35 -4.02 -13.12
C GLU A 115 10.65 -5.03 -12.00
N THR A 116 11.26 -4.57 -10.90
CA THR A 116 11.50 -5.40 -9.71
C THR A 116 10.21 -6.02 -9.19
N TYR A 117 9.14 -5.23 -9.11
CA TYR A 117 7.84 -5.74 -8.66
C TYR A 117 7.20 -6.70 -9.67
N GLN A 118 7.39 -6.52 -10.98
CA GLN A 118 6.92 -7.46 -11.99
C GLN A 118 7.67 -8.79 -11.92
N GLN A 119 8.99 -8.76 -11.73
CA GLN A 119 9.80 -9.96 -11.53
C GLN A 119 9.36 -10.72 -10.28
N PHE A 120 9.11 -10.02 -9.17
CA PHE A 120 8.56 -10.61 -7.95
C PHE A 120 7.21 -11.28 -8.19
N LYS A 121 6.29 -10.64 -8.91
CA LYS A 121 4.99 -11.23 -9.25
C LYS A 121 5.09 -12.42 -10.21
N ALA A 122 6.12 -12.44 -11.07
CA ALA A 122 6.38 -13.55 -11.98
C ALA A 122 7.03 -14.76 -11.28
N HIS A 123 7.43 -14.63 -10.01
CA HIS A 123 8.01 -15.73 -9.26
C HIS A 123 7.01 -16.90 -9.15
N PRO A 124 7.45 -18.17 -9.41
CA PRO A 124 6.55 -19.32 -9.40
C PRO A 124 5.75 -19.48 -8.11
N GLU A 125 6.33 -19.13 -6.96
CA GLU A 125 5.69 -19.24 -5.64
C GLU A 125 4.83 -18.04 -5.26
N PHE A 126 4.72 -16.99 -6.08
CA PHE A 126 3.96 -15.80 -5.72
C PHE A 126 2.47 -16.08 -5.47
N LEU A 127 1.77 -16.67 -6.44
CA LEU A 127 0.35 -17.03 -6.30
C LEU A 127 0.13 -18.16 -5.29
N PRO A 128 0.93 -19.25 -5.30
CA PRO A 128 0.84 -20.27 -4.26
C PRO A 128 1.04 -19.73 -2.85
N TYR A 129 2.02 -18.87 -2.63
CA TYR A 129 2.24 -18.23 -1.34
C TYR A 129 1.02 -17.43 -0.86
N LEU A 130 0.44 -16.62 -1.76
CA LEU A 130 -0.78 -15.87 -1.44
C LEU A 130 -1.95 -16.78 -1.09
N GLU A 131 -2.13 -17.87 -1.81
CA GLU A 131 -3.25 -18.79 -1.63
C GLU A 131 -3.09 -19.65 -0.37
N GLU A 132 -1.88 -20.13 -0.09
CA GLU A 132 -1.63 -21.09 0.98
C GLU A 132 -1.18 -20.44 2.30
N MET A 133 -0.29 -19.43 2.23
CA MET A 133 0.33 -18.84 3.42
C MET A 133 -0.38 -17.59 3.93
N THR A 134 -1.40 -17.08 3.22
CA THR A 134 -2.10 -15.87 3.62
C THR A 134 -3.60 -16.09 3.81
N THR A 135 -4.31 -15.05 4.21
CA THR A 135 -5.77 -15.08 4.40
C THR A 135 -6.57 -14.92 3.11
N LEU A 136 -5.94 -14.92 1.93
CA LEU A 136 -6.59 -14.60 0.66
C LEU A 136 -7.89 -15.39 0.42
N LYS A 137 -7.86 -16.71 0.61
CA LYS A 137 -9.03 -17.58 0.42
C LYS A 137 -10.17 -17.31 1.41
N TYR A 138 -9.87 -16.75 2.58
CA TYR A 138 -10.86 -16.48 3.63
C TYR A 138 -11.64 -15.18 3.39
N TYR A 139 -11.14 -14.28 2.54
CA TYR A 139 -11.88 -13.10 2.13
C TYR A 139 -13.19 -13.43 1.42
N ALA A 140 -13.30 -14.61 0.78
CA ALA A 140 -14.54 -15.08 0.19
C ALA A 140 -15.65 -15.31 1.22
N LYS A 141 -15.26 -15.67 2.46
CA LYS A 141 -16.19 -15.94 3.57
C LYS A 141 -16.53 -14.67 4.37
N ALA A 142 -15.86 -13.56 4.07
CA ALA A 142 -15.85 -12.39 4.94
C ALA A 142 -16.79 -11.25 4.50
N ASN A 143 -17.53 -11.35 3.41
CA ASN A 143 -18.47 -10.32 2.89
C ASN A 143 -17.89 -8.87 2.95
N ILE A 144 -16.57 -8.73 2.71
CA ILE A 144 -15.88 -7.45 2.76
C ILE A 144 -15.87 -6.86 1.36
N GLY A 145 -16.52 -5.72 1.21
CA GLY A 145 -16.66 -5.02 -0.05
C GLY A 145 -17.94 -5.38 -0.82
N SER A 146 -18.29 -4.54 -1.79
CA SER A 146 -19.52 -4.65 -2.59
C SER A 146 -19.45 -5.69 -3.71
N ARG A 147 -18.33 -6.39 -3.87
CA ARG A 147 -18.08 -7.34 -4.97
C ARG A 147 -17.51 -8.66 -4.43
N PRO A 148 -17.74 -9.78 -5.15
CA PRO A 148 -17.13 -11.06 -4.80
C PRO A 148 -15.60 -10.94 -4.65
N SER A 149 -15.01 -11.74 -3.77
CA SER A 149 -13.55 -11.74 -3.52
C SER A 149 -12.71 -12.22 -4.71
N LYS A 150 -13.29 -13.02 -5.60
CA LYS A 150 -12.67 -13.59 -6.80
C LYS A 150 -13.51 -13.30 -8.03
N ARG A 151 -12.87 -13.12 -9.20
CA ARG A 151 -13.57 -12.83 -10.47
C ARG A 151 -14.02 -14.08 -11.23
N GLY A 152 -13.27 -15.15 -11.14
CA GLY A 152 -13.51 -16.39 -11.89
C GLY A 152 -13.98 -17.54 -11.02
N SER A 153 -14.41 -18.63 -11.67
CA SER A 153 -14.76 -19.91 -11.05
C SER A 153 -13.67 -20.97 -11.18
N SER A 154 -12.48 -20.60 -11.70
CA SER A 154 -11.38 -21.54 -11.92
C SER A 154 -10.88 -22.13 -10.59
N LYS A 155 -10.49 -23.41 -10.61
CA LYS A 155 -9.93 -24.09 -9.43
C LYS A 155 -8.54 -23.57 -9.05
N LYS A 156 -7.76 -23.09 -10.04
CA LYS A 156 -6.41 -22.54 -9.83
C LYS A 156 -6.47 -21.02 -9.83
N LEU A 157 -5.78 -20.41 -8.89
CA LEU A 157 -5.69 -18.94 -8.79
C LEU A 157 -4.89 -18.36 -9.94
N ASP A 158 -5.43 -17.33 -10.58
CA ASP A 158 -4.76 -16.53 -11.61
C ASP A 158 -4.78 -15.05 -11.23
N PHE A 159 -3.84 -14.25 -11.77
CA PHE A 159 -3.79 -12.81 -11.50
C PHE A 159 -5.06 -12.08 -11.94
N SER A 160 -5.71 -12.51 -13.02
CA SER A 160 -6.95 -11.94 -13.51
C SER A 160 -8.14 -12.15 -12.54
N ASP A 161 -8.05 -13.17 -11.69
CA ASP A 161 -9.04 -13.48 -10.67
C ASP A 161 -8.91 -12.56 -9.43
N LEU A 162 -7.74 -12.01 -9.19
CA LEU A 162 -7.47 -11.21 -7.99
C LEU A 162 -8.28 -9.91 -7.96
N ARG A 163 -8.87 -9.64 -6.81
CA ARG A 163 -9.50 -8.37 -6.48
C ARG A 163 -8.58 -7.56 -5.58
N ALA A 164 -8.54 -6.26 -5.80
CA ALA A 164 -7.63 -5.35 -5.08
C ALA A 164 -7.78 -5.43 -3.56
N ILE A 165 -9.02 -5.51 -3.03
CA ILE A 165 -9.25 -5.56 -1.58
C ILE A 165 -8.69 -6.85 -0.97
N PRO A 166 -9.07 -8.06 -1.40
CA PRO A 166 -8.50 -9.30 -0.89
C PRO A 166 -6.98 -9.38 -1.08
N PHE A 167 -6.46 -8.95 -2.23
CA PHE A 167 -5.04 -8.97 -2.53
C PHE A 167 -4.22 -8.13 -1.55
N VAL A 168 -4.53 -6.83 -1.44
CA VAL A 168 -3.81 -5.93 -0.54
C VAL A 168 -4.06 -6.29 0.92
N GLY A 169 -5.31 -6.67 1.25
CA GLY A 169 -5.67 -7.06 2.60
C GLY A 169 -4.96 -8.31 3.09
N SER A 170 -4.70 -9.28 2.23
CA SER A 170 -3.96 -10.49 2.58
C SER A 170 -2.53 -10.18 3.02
N TRP A 171 -1.83 -9.30 2.32
CA TRP A 171 -0.52 -8.80 2.72
C TRP A 171 -0.55 -8.02 4.04
N SER A 172 -1.61 -7.23 4.26
CA SER A 172 -1.78 -6.49 5.51
C SER A 172 -2.07 -7.42 6.70
N GLN A 173 -2.88 -8.46 6.51
CA GLN A 173 -3.16 -9.47 7.54
C GLN A 173 -1.91 -10.29 7.92
N SER A 174 -1.00 -10.50 6.98
CA SER A 174 0.30 -11.14 7.23
C SER A 174 1.33 -10.16 7.78
N LYS A 175 0.99 -8.89 7.99
CA LYS A 175 1.92 -7.82 8.41
C LYS A 175 3.14 -7.66 7.52
N GLN A 176 3.02 -7.99 6.26
CA GLN A 176 4.09 -7.87 5.27
C GLN A 176 3.95 -6.64 4.37
N ASN A 177 2.73 -6.15 4.15
CA ASN A 177 2.39 -4.92 3.40
C ASN A 177 3.14 -4.70 2.07
N VAL A 178 3.52 -5.79 1.42
CA VAL A 178 4.39 -5.85 0.23
C VAL A 178 4.02 -4.84 -0.87
N PRO A 179 2.74 -4.69 -1.29
CA PRO A 179 2.40 -3.78 -2.39
C PRO A 179 2.68 -2.30 -2.09
N GLY A 180 3.00 -1.95 -0.85
CA GLY A 180 3.25 -0.58 -0.45
C GLY A 180 4.70 -0.13 -0.53
N PHE A 181 5.65 -1.08 -0.70
CA PHE A 181 7.09 -0.74 -0.69
C PHE A 181 7.95 -1.55 -1.65
N TYR A 182 7.52 -2.74 -2.08
CA TYR A 182 8.36 -3.67 -2.84
C TYR A 182 8.87 -3.06 -4.14
N GLY A 183 10.18 -3.15 -4.34
CA GLY A 183 10.91 -2.58 -5.48
C GLY A 183 11.45 -1.17 -5.25
N VAL A 184 11.00 -0.45 -4.22
CA VAL A 184 11.49 0.89 -3.89
C VAL A 184 12.93 0.84 -3.41
N GLY A 185 13.26 -0.10 -2.51
CA GLY A 185 14.61 -0.28 -1.98
C GLY A 185 15.60 -0.66 -3.07
N THR A 186 15.23 -1.60 -3.93
CA THR A 186 16.04 -2.04 -5.07
C THR A 186 16.33 -0.87 -6.02
N ALA A 187 15.33 -0.05 -6.38
CA ALA A 187 15.53 1.10 -7.25
C ALA A 187 16.45 2.16 -6.60
N LEU A 188 16.21 2.50 -5.33
CA LEU A 188 17.08 3.44 -4.61
C LEU A 188 18.52 2.92 -4.50
N LYS A 189 18.71 1.63 -4.26
CA LYS A 189 20.04 1.00 -4.19
C LYS A 189 20.77 1.02 -5.52
N SER A 190 20.05 0.84 -6.63
CA SER A 190 20.63 0.97 -7.98
C SER A 190 21.23 2.36 -8.21
N PHE A 191 20.50 3.42 -7.85
CA PHE A 191 21.02 4.79 -7.95
C PHE A 191 22.25 5.02 -7.04
N ASP A 192 22.26 4.44 -5.85
CA ASP A 192 23.38 4.52 -4.92
C ASP A 192 24.63 3.83 -5.50
N GLN A 193 24.48 2.63 -6.02
CA GLN A 193 25.57 1.87 -6.63
C GLN A 193 26.15 2.54 -7.88
N ASN A 194 25.32 3.25 -8.62
CA ASN A 194 25.72 3.98 -9.81
C ASN A 194 26.26 5.40 -9.52
N GLY A 195 26.43 5.76 -8.24
CA GLY A 195 26.94 7.08 -7.83
C GLY A 195 25.98 8.25 -8.18
N GLN A 196 24.68 7.96 -8.31
CA GLN A 196 23.66 8.95 -8.68
C GLN A 196 22.68 9.26 -7.54
N PHE A 197 22.98 8.83 -6.32
CA PHE A 197 22.05 8.97 -5.19
C PHE A 197 21.77 10.43 -4.83
N ASP A 198 22.74 11.35 -5.08
CA ASP A 198 22.58 12.79 -4.85
C ASP A 198 21.42 13.37 -5.70
N LYS A 199 21.18 12.84 -6.92
CA LYS A 199 20.04 13.24 -7.73
C LYS A 199 18.71 12.85 -7.07
N VAL A 200 18.67 11.71 -6.41
CA VAL A 200 17.48 11.25 -5.68
C VAL A 200 17.25 12.10 -4.43
N ILE A 201 18.32 12.46 -3.71
CA ILE A 201 18.24 13.38 -2.57
C ILE A 201 17.71 14.75 -3.02
N GLN A 202 18.24 15.29 -4.10
CA GLN A 202 17.77 16.54 -4.69
C GLN A 202 16.29 16.45 -5.07
N LEU A 203 15.87 15.37 -5.75
CA LEU A 203 14.48 15.13 -6.12
C LEU A 203 13.58 15.06 -4.87
N TYR A 204 14.02 14.40 -3.81
CA TYR A 204 13.29 14.33 -2.54
C TYR A 204 13.11 15.72 -1.90
N GLN A 205 14.15 16.55 -1.92
CA GLN A 205 14.10 17.90 -1.38
C GLN A 205 13.19 18.84 -2.19
N GLN A 206 13.16 18.70 -3.50
CA GLN A 206 12.45 19.63 -4.39
C GLN A 206 11.02 19.20 -4.69
N SER A 207 10.73 17.89 -4.76
CA SER A 207 9.43 17.35 -5.17
C SER A 207 8.57 16.95 -3.98
N SER A 208 7.51 17.71 -3.71
CA SER A 208 6.48 17.30 -2.73
C SER A 208 5.76 16.03 -3.16
N PHE A 209 5.58 15.82 -4.46
CA PHE A 209 4.99 14.58 -4.99
C PHE A 209 5.87 13.36 -4.68
N PHE A 210 7.19 13.45 -4.93
CA PHE A 210 8.10 12.35 -4.61
C PHE A 210 8.16 12.09 -3.10
N ARG A 211 8.19 13.16 -2.27
CA ARG A 211 8.09 13.02 -0.80
C ARG A 211 6.83 12.26 -0.39
N THR A 212 5.69 12.56 -0.99
CA THR A 212 4.42 11.88 -0.69
C THR A 212 4.48 10.39 -1.06
N LEU A 213 5.12 10.01 -2.16
CA LEU A 213 5.31 8.60 -2.53
C LEU A 213 6.20 7.87 -1.51
N ILE A 214 7.30 8.49 -1.11
CA ILE A 214 8.21 7.93 -0.08
C ILE A 214 7.50 7.83 1.28
N ALA A 215 6.72 8.84 1.68
CA ALA A 215 5.93 8.81 2.92
C ALA A 215 4.91 7.66 2.93
N ASN A 216 4.24 7.38 1.80
CA ASN A 216 3.36 6.23 1.67
C ASN A 216 4.10 4.89 1.82
N SER A 217 5.31 4.78 1.30
CA SER A 217 6.16 3.60 1.48
C SER A 217 6.61 3.47 2.94
N MET A 218 7.04 4.57 3.58
CA MET A 218 7.36 4.59 5.02
C MET A 218 6.20 4.13 5.88
N MET A 219 4.97 4.58 5.60
CA MET A 219 3.77 4.15 6.30
C MET A 219 3.52 2.65 6.14
N SER A 220 3.74 2.10 4.96
CA SER A 220 3.59 0.66 4.68
C SER A 220 4.64 -0.17 5.42
N LEU A 221 5.90 0.29 5.45
CA LEU A 221 6.99 -0.33 6.20
C LEU A 221 6.72 -0.29 7.71
N THR A 222 6.28 0.85 8.24
CA THR A 222 5.97 1.02 9.68
C THR A 222 4.86 0.09 10.15
N LYS A 223 3.88 -0.22 9.27
CA LYS A 223 2.80 -1.18 9.54
C LYS A 223 3.25 -2.64 9.38
N SER A 224 4.45 -2.92 8.90
CA SER A 224 4.95 -4.27 8.69
C SER A 224 5.61 -4.81 9.97
N PHE A 225 5.39 -6.11 10.24
CA PHE A 225 5.98 -6.80 11.38
C PHE A 225 6.26 -8.26 11.01
N PHE A 226 7.46 -8.52 10.51
CA PHE A 226 7.87 -9.85 10.04
C PHE A 226 8.00 -10.91 11.14
N GLY A 227 8.14 -10.48 12.40
CA GLY A 227 8.10 -11.39 13.54
C GLY A 227 6.82 -12.23 13.62
N LEU A 228 5.68 -11.70 13.15
CA LEU A 228 4.42 -12.43 13.10
C LEU A 228 4.46 -13.67 12.20
N THR A 229 5.22 -13.60 11.10
CA THR A 229 5.32 -14.66 10.09
C THR A 229 6.72 -15.29 10.04
N ALA A 230 7.55 -15.09 11.05
CA ALA A 230 8.93 -15.61 11.09
C ALA A 230 9.01 -17.14 10.97
N TYR A 231 7.97 -17.86 11.41
CA TYR A 231 7.89 -19.31 11.25
C TYR A 231 7.93 -19.76 9.77
N MET A 232 7.49 -18.91 8.83
CA MET A 232 7.50 -19.20 7.41
C MET A 232 8.92 -19.24 6.82
N GLN A 233 9.89 -18.62 7.50
CA GLN A 233 11.30 -18.59 7.05
C GLN A 233 11.89 -19.99 6.90
N ASN A 234 11.46 -20.92 7.73
CA ASN A 234 11.94 -22.30 7.76
C ASN A 234 11.03 -23.27 6.96
N ASP A 235 10.02 -22.74 6.27
CA ASP A 235 9.15 -23.57 5.45
C ASP A 235 9.94 -24.14 4.26
N LYS A 236 9.79 -25.41 3.96
CA LYS A 236 10.57 -26.12 2.92
C LYS A 236 10.31 -25.60 1.52
N ARG A 237 9.10 -25.08 1.26
CA ARG A 237 8.70 -24.56 -0.05
C ARG A 237 8.75 -23.04 -0.11
N PHE A 238 8.24 -22.38 0.91
CA PHE A 238 8.01 -20.95 0.88
C PHE A 238 9.07 -20.12 1.63
N GLY A 239 10.02 -20.76 2.32
CA GLY A 239 11.03 -20.06 3.11
C GLY A 239 11.89 -19.11 2.29
N ASP A 240 12.35 -19.52 1.12
CA ASP A 240 13.12 -18.68 0.21
C ASP A 240 12.29 -17.50 -0.31
N PHE A 241 11.01 -17.72 -0.60
CA PHE A 241 10.11 -16.66 -1.03
C PHE A 241 9.81 -15.66 0.10
N TRP A 242 9.64 -16.12 1.32
CA TRP A 242 9.52 -15.26 2.51
C TRP A 242 10.80 -14.43 2.72
N ASN A 243 11.97 -15.04 2.60
CA ASN A 243 13.26 -14.37 2.71
C ASN A 243 13.43 -13.27 1.64
N LEU A 244 12.98 -13.53 0.41
CA LEU A 244 12.99 -12.53 -0.67
C LEU A 244 12.18 -11.29 -0.27
N ILE A 245 11.01 -11.47 0.31
CA ILE A 245 10.17 -10.37 0.79
C ILE A 245 10.85 -9.61 1.94
N HIS A 246 11.41 -10.33 2.91
CA HIS A 246 12.06 -9.75 4.07
C HIS A 246 13.34 -8.99 3.71
N GLN A 247 14.09 -9.45 2.71
CA GLN A 247 15.28 -8.76 2.19
C GLN A 247 14.88 -7.42 1.55
N GLU A 248 13.86 -7.40 0.71
CA GLU A 248 13.38 -6.15 0.09
C GLU A 248 12.80 -5.19 1.14
N TYR A 249 12.09 -5.68 2.16
CA TYR A 249 11.65 -4.87 3.29
C TYR A 249 12.83 -4.19 4.00
N SER A 250 13.87 -4.95 4.33
CA SER A 250 15.04 -4.46 5.03
C SER A 250 15.82 -3.44 4.18
N LEU A 251 16.01 -3.77 2.90
CA LEU A 251 16.65 -2.89 1.93
C LEU A 251 15.87 -1.58 1.75
N THR A 252 14.55 -1.67 1.58
CA THR A 252 13.72 -0.47 1.39
C THR A 252 13.78 0.42 2.63
N LYS A 253 13.73 -0.15 3.83
CA LYS A 253 13.87 0.60 5.08
C LYS A 253 15.22 1.31 5.15
N GLU A 254 16.32 0.60 4.90
CA GLU A 254 17.66 1.16 4.89
C GLU A 254 17.79 2.33 3.91
N MET A 255 17.36 2.12 2.68
CA MET A 255 17.51 3.11 1.62
C MET A 255 16.63 4.34 1.82
N ILE A 256 15.42 4.18 2.37
CA ILE A 256 14.56 5.32 2.71
C ILE A 256 15.15 6.12 3.88
N LEU A 257 15.67 5.49 4.92
CA LEU A 257 16.34 6.20 6.01
C LEU A 257 17.60 6.95 5.52
N LYS A 258 18.38 6.34 4.62
CA LYS A 258 19.50 7.00 3.96
C LYS A 258 19.04 8.22 3.12
N LEU A 259 17.94 8.10 2.37
CA LEU A 259 17.39 9.18 1.54
C LEU A 259 16.89 10.37 2.37
N THR A 260 16.20 10.07 3.46
CA THR A 260 15.54 11.09 4.29
C THR A 260 16.47 11.72 5.33
N GLY A 261 17.53 10.99 5.72
CA GLY A 261 18.39 11.35 6.85
C GLY A 261 17.71 11.12 8.22
N PHE A 262 16.59 10.39 8.26
CA PHE A 262 15.87 10.09 9.50
C PHE A 262 16.53 8.91 10.24
N GLU A 263 16.44 8.93 11.56
CA GLU A 263 16.88 7.82 12.40
C GLU A 263 15.85 6.68 12.41
N GLU A 264 14.55 7.02 12.23
CA GLU A 264 13.46 6.05 12.22
C GLU A 264 12.36 6.40 11.19
N LEU A 265 11.60 5.37 10.79
CA LEU A 265 10.49 5.57 9.86
C LEU A 265 9.40 6.49 10.46
N MET A 266 8.85 7.38 9.63
CA MET A 266 7.81 8.34 10.01
C MET A 266 8.24 9.28 11.16
N GLU A 267 9.51 9.61 11.26
CA GLU A 267 10.03 10.55 12.28
C GLU A 267 9.38 11.93 12.17
N ASN A 268 9.13 12.36 10.94
CA ASN A 268 8.44 13.63 10.64
C ASN A 268 6.92 13.60 10.81
N GLU A 269 6.33 12.42 11.12
CA GLU A 269 4.88 12.23 11.28
C GLU A 269 4.53 11.57 12.62
N PRO A 270 4.85 12.19 13.76
CA PRO A 270 4.71 11.57 15.08
C PRO A 270 3.27 11.16 15.42
N ALA A 271 2.28 11.95 15.00
CA ALA A 271 0.86 11.64 15.20
C ALA A 271 0.42 10.39 14.41
N GLY A 272 0.83 10.31 13.14
CA GLY A 272 0.60 9.12 12.29
C GLY A 272 1.24 7.87 12.85
N LYS A 273 2.49 7.98 13.28
CA LYS A 273 3.27 6.91 13.92
C LYS A 273 2.62 6.43 15.22
N ALA A 274 2.23 7.35 16.11
CA ALA A 274 1.53 7.03 17.35
C ALA A 274 0.19 6.32 17.08
N SER A 275 -0.57 6.79 16.09
CA SER A 275 -1.83 6.17 15.66
C SER A 275 -1.63 4.73 15.16
N ILE A 276 -0.56 4.46 14.42
CA ILE A 276 -0.20 3.10 14.01
C ILE A 276 0.11 2.26 15.24
N LYS A 277 0.99 2.73 16.14
CA LYS A 277 1.41 2.01 17.34
C LYS A 277 0.22 1.58 18.22
N ILE A 278 -0.70 2.49 18.50
CA ILE A 278 -1.89 2.19 19.32
C ILE A 278 -2.75 1.09 18.66
N ARG A 279 -2.93 1.14 17.35
CA ARG A 279 -3.71 0.12 16.64
C ARG A 279 -3.00 -1.23 16.62
N GLU A 280 -1.69 -1.25 16.54
CA GLU A 280 -0.90 -2.49 16.60
C GLU A 280 -1.11 -3.23 17.92
N GLU A 281 -1.21 -2.53 19.04
CA GLU A 281 -1.49 -3.15 20.33
C GLU A 281 -2.84 -3.88 20.35
N ILE A 282 -3.81 -3.42 19.57
CA ILE A 282 -5.14 -4.04 19.46
C ILE A 282 -5.14 -5.20 18.47
N VAL A 283 -4.52 -5.03 17.30
CA VAL A 283 -4.61 -6.04 16.24
C VAL A 283 -3.61 -7.18 16.40
N GLN A 284 -2.49 -6.96 17.06
CA GLN A 284 -1.43 -7.97 17.18
C GLN A 284 -1.88 -9.27 17.87
N PRO A 285 -2.63 -9.24 18.97
CA PRO A 285 -3.18 -10.48 19.57
C PRO A 285 -4.11 -11.23 18.59
N LEU A 286 -4.97 -10.52 17.87
CA LEU A 286 -5.87 -11.13 16.89
C LEU A 286 -5.11 -11.74 15.72
N LEU A 287 -4.07 -11.06 15.23
CA LEU A 287 -3.21 -11.56 14.16
C LEU A 287 -2.41 -12.78 14.62
N THR A 288 -1.95 -12.81 15.87
CA THR A 288 -1.26 -13.98 16.44
C THR A 288 -2.17 -15.21 16.47
N ILE A 289 -3.42 -15.04 16.91
CA ILE A 289 -4.43 -16.12 16.87
C ILE A 289 -4.69 -16.57 15.43
N GLN A 290 -4.78 -15.60 14.49
CA GLN A 290 -4.99 -15.91 13.08
C GLN A 290 -3.84 -16.71 12.48
N GLN A 291 -2.59 -16.30 12.74
CA GLN A 291 -1.41 -17.01 12.23
C GLN A 291 -1.26 -18.39 12.86
N TYR A 292 -1.55 -18.53 14.16
CA TYR A 292 -1.59 -19.82 14.80
C TYR A 292 -2.60 -20.77 14.12
N ALA A 293 -3.81 -20.29 13.86
CA ALA A 293 -4.82 -21.08 13.19
C ALA A 293 -4.42 -21.47 11.75
N LEU A 294 -3.84 -20.53 10.99
CA LEU A 294 -3.32 -20.80 9.64
C LEU A 294 -2.21 -21.86 9.66
N MET A 295 -1.25 -21.71 10.55
CA MET A 295 -0.14 -22.66 10.73
C MET A 295 -0.65 -24.06 11.09
N THR A 296 -1.63 -24.14 11.97
CA THR A 296 -2.23 -25.42 12.38
C THR A 296 -2.94 -26.10 11.21
N ILE A 297 -3.68 -25.35 10.39
CA ILE A 297 -4.33 -25.88 9.17
C ILE A 297 -3.30 -26.36 8.15
N LEU A 298 -2.19 -25.64 7.96
CA LEU A 298 -1.13 -26.02 7.04
C LEU A 298 -0.44 -27.31 7.48
N ASN A 299 0.02 -27.35 8.73
CA ASN A 299 0.71 -28.52 9.26
C ASN A 299 -0.17 -29.79 9.26
N SER A 300 -1.48 -29.64 9.43
CA SER A 300 -2.40 -30.79 9.41
C SER A 300 -2.62 -31.38 8.01
N LYS A 301 -2.47 -30.58 6.97
CA LYS A 301 -2.53 -31.08 5.58
C LYS A 301 -1.38 -32.02 5.27
N ASP A 302 -0.19 -31.67 5.78
CA ASP A 302 1.01 -32.49 5.56
C ASP A 302 0.96 -33.82 6.34
N LEU A 303 0.15 -33.88 7.40
CA LEU A 303 0.06 -35.01 8.32
C LEU A 303 -1.24 -35.84 8.21
N GLU A 304 -2.19 -35.42 7.35
CA GLU A 304 -3.55 -36.02 7.26
C GLU A 304 -4.22 -36.22 8.65
N SER A 305 -3.88 -35.39 9.63
CA SER A 305 -4.09 -35.66 11.06
C SER A 305 -5.29 -34.92 11.67
N MET A 306 -5.99 -34.07 10.91
CA MET A 306 -7.08 -33.26 11.46
C MET A 306 -8.43 -33.68 10.91
N ASP A 307 -9.39 -33.95 11.82
CA ASP A 307 -10.77 -34.18 11.42
C ASP A 307 -11.45 -32.92 10.88
N GLU A 308 -12.48 -33.07 10.06
CA GLU A 308 -13.12 -31.95 9.35
C GLU A 308 -13.77 -30.94 10.31
N SER A 309 -14.29 -31.41 11.48
CA SER A 309 -14.91 -30.52 12.46
C SER A 309 -13.88 -29.59 13.13
N THR A 310 -12.73 -30.14 13.47
CA THR A 310 -11.60 -29.38 14.03
C THR A 310 -11.05 -28.39 13.00
N LYS A 311 -10.91 -28.79 11.75
CA LYS A 311 -10.48 -27.90 10.65
C LYS A 311 -11.47 -26.74 10.47
N GLU A 312 -12.77 -27.02 10.48
CA GLU A 312 -13.80 -25.96 10.38
C GLU A 312 -13.69 -24.95 11.54
N LEU A 313 -13.34 -25.41 12.75
CA LEU A 313 -13.13 -24.55 13.89
C LEU A 313 -11.97 -23.59 13.67
N TYR A 314 -10.81 -24.08 13.20
CA TYR A 314 -9.67 -23.23 12.88
C TYR A 314 -9.96 -22.27 11.74
N GLU A 315 -10.67 -22.70 10.69
CA GLU A 315 -11.10 -21.80 9.61
C GLU A 315 -12.04 -20.70 10.11
N LYS A 316 -12.92 -20.99 11.08
CA LYS A 316 -13.74 -19.97 11.76
C LYS A 316 -12.88 -19.02 12.59
N MET A 317 -11.83 -19.49 13.25
CA MET A 317 -10.88 -18.62 13.95
C MET A 317 -10.20 -17.63 12.99
N VAL A 318 -9.71 -18.12 11.83
CA VAL A 318 -9.12 -17.25 10.80
C VAL A 318 -10.12 -16.22 10.30
N THR A 319 -11.34 -16.63 10.00
CA THR A 319 -12.36 -15.72 9.44
C THR A 319 -12.78 -14.65 10.45
N ARG A 320 -12.98 -15.01 11.71
CA ARG A 320 -13.39 -14.09 12.77
C ARG A 320 -12.28 -13.09 13.11
N SER A 321 -11.03 -13.55 13.21
CA SER A 321 -9.88 -12.67 13.43
C SER A 321 -9.65 -11.74 12.25
N LEU A 322 -9.85 -12.21 11.02
CA LEU A 322 -9.82 -11.35 9.82
C LEU A 322 -10.79 -10.17 9.95
N PHE A 323 -12.05 -10.43 10.34
CA PHE A 323 -13.04 -9.36 10.56
C PHE A 323 -12.63 -8.42 11.69
N GLY A 324 -12.20 -8.96 12.83
CA GLY A 324 -11.72 -8.17 13.95
C GLY A 324 -10.57 -7.26 13.55
N ASN A 325 -9.59 -7.79 12.82
CA ASN A 325 -8.42 -7.06 12.36
C ASN A 325 -8.78 -5.93 11.38
N ILE A 326 -9.67 -6.17 10.43
CA ILE A 326 -10.11 -5.13 9.49
C ILE A 326 -10.77 -3.98 10.25
N ASN A 327 -11.63 -4.28 11.20
CA ASN A 327 -12.32 -3.28 12.00
C ASN A 327 -11.37 -2.51 12.92
N ALA A 328 -10.48 -3.20 13.63
CA ALA A 328 -9.56 -2.59 14.58
C ALA A 328 -8.44 -1.78 13.91
N SER A 329 -7.90 -2.30 12.80
CA SER A 329 -6.84 -1.62 12.05
C SER A 329 -7.33 -0.46 11.21
N ARG A 330 -8.64 -0.31 11.02
CA ARG A 330 -9.25 0.59 10.02
C ARG A 330 -8.68 0.41 8.62
N ASN A 331 -8.21 -0.77 8.32
CA ASN A 331 -7.75 -1.18 7.00
C ASN A 331 -8.87 -2.00 6.34
N SER A 332 -9.95 -1.33 6.01
CA SER A 332 -10.98 -1.93 5.14
C SER A 332 -10.48 -2.02 3.68
N ALA A 333 -9.17 -2.16 3.54
CA ALA A 333 -8.41 -2.13 2.30
C ALA A 333 -8.69 -0.90 1.46
#